data_de0e5ea73d0e5aecba50d9a7961effef
#
_entry.id   de0e5ea73d0e5aecba50d9a7961effef
#
_cell.length_a   1.000
_cell.length_b   1.000
_cell.length_c   1.000
_cell.angle_alpha   90.00
_cell.angle_beta   90.00
_cell.angle_gamma   90.00
#
_symmetry.space_group_name_H-M   'P 1'
#
loop_
_entity.id
_entity.type
_entity.pdbx_description
1 polymer ?
#
loop_
_entity_poly.entity_id
_entity_poly.type
_entity_poly.pdbx_seq_one_letter_code
_entity_poly.pdbx_strand_id
1 'polypeptide(L)'
;MPIGQAGDGWGSLPAGGVRHIQAAGQVQPNRQRQHQVIELPPGDRLPLTGLASFARRLGLRSHEEETIATGQVGQYVLMPAVGTRATGPNSAIANSFLRAHAAASAIRMVSPRTPAGASVQVVDSIHEDGMKLIDGTPEAIMALRAAQPGLRVVPVVFYRPALAARPTLAVAPRALAAAAGTKLTVRVVSAKDGSPVAGADVLAYTNFAAQAGAEGTTKKNGEVALALGGPSKKLERLYVYPEAGFWSLLSKRVTVSNGSTLSLKPLDVTLVDGVRFFAGASTLQDGDGVTVGVVDTGVDTGHPDLRLSGGFNVIKGEDPGDFGDNGEHHGTHVAGIIAARGSAPKGRLGIAPGVSLRSYRVFGKKGGKSPGGTNFDVAKAIDRAVADGCDLINISLEMLTDAENPATPDSVIRDAIAAARSAGVLVIVAAGNQDRGPVSFPAADERSVAVSALGRKGTFPTGTSESGDVAGPFGKDKKNFIAAFSNIGRAIDLTGPGVGIISTVPGGYGVESGTSMACPAVTGFAARILGRLPDIRKQARNQERSDAIAQALFASVRDLGFKPEFEGHGLPS
;
A
#
# COMPACT_ATOMS: atom_id res chain seq x y z
N MET A 1 -19.14 18.04 -63.16
CA MET A 1 -18.35 18.68 -64.20
C MET A 1 -18.11 20.13 -63.86
N PRO A 2 -16.96 20.74 -64.08
CA PRO A 2 -15.59 20.22 -64.17
C PRO A 2 -14.66 20.86 -63.14
N ILE A 3 -13.56 20.23 -62.71
CA ILE A 3 -12.17 20.20 -63.17
C ILE A 3 -11.41 21.54 -63.06
N GLY A 4 -10.28 21.49 -62.35
CA GLY A 4 -9.17 22.43 -62.35
C GLY A 4 -8.24 22.08 -61.18
N GLN A 5 -7.34 21.32 -61.29
CA GLN A 5 -5.88 21.14 -61.57
C GLN A 5 -5.02 22.34 -61.19
N ALA A 6 -4.11 22.08 -60.29
CA ALA A 6 -2.66 21.89 -60.30
C ALA A 6 -1.83 23.13 -59.94
N GLY A 7 -0.76 22.92 -59.19
CA GLY A 7 0.30 23.89 -58.97
C GLY A 7 1.37 23.42 -57.97
N ASP A 8 2.41 22.77 -58.49
CA ASP A 8 3.63 22.33 -57.82
C ASP A 8 4.47 23.50 -57.30
N GLY A 9 5.21 23.28 -56.25
CA GLY A 9 6.21 24.26 -55.77
C GLY A 9 7.19 23.65 -54.76
N TRP A 10 8.21 23.00 -55.27
CA TRP A 10 9.40 22.59 -54.52
C TRP A 10 10.26 23.80 -54.18
N GLY A 11 10.76 23.88 -52.93
CA GLY A 11 11.75 24.86 -52.49
C GLY A 11 12.70 24.26 -51.50
N SER A 12 13.88 23.98 -51.96
CA SER A 12 15.04 23.33 -51.32
C SER A 12 15.68 24.14 -50.19
N LEU A 13 16.29 23.37 -49.29
CA LEU A 13 17.22 23.75 -48.20
C LEU A 13 18.46 24.56 -48.71
N PRO A 14 19.18 25.21 -47.80
CA PRO A 14 20.63 24.98 -47.76
C PRO A 14 21.15 24.54 -46.42
N ALA A 15 22.14 23.66 -46.50
CA ALA A 15 23.05 23.21 -45.47
C ALA A 15 24.14 24.26 -45.20
N GLY A 16 24.73 24.18 -44.03
CA GLY A 16 26.06 24.75 -43.83
C GLY A 16 26.37 25.20 -42.41
N GLY A 17 27.38 24.56 -41.81
CA GLY A 17 28.26 25.20 -40.90
C GLY A 17 28.69 24.51 -39.63
N VAL A 18 29.52 23.47 -39.75
CA VAL A 18 30.34 22.92 -38.66
C VAL A 18 31.41 23.97 -38.28
N ARG A 19 31.55 24.29 -37.00
CA ARG A 19 32.79 24.84 -36.43
C ARG A 19 33.16 24.10 -35.15
N HIS A 20 34.26 23.36 -35.24
CA HIS A 20 35.11 22.95 -34.13
C HIS A 20 35.76 24.17 -33.50
N ILE A 21 35.77 24.22 -32.15
CA ILE A 21 36.84 24.88 -31.41
C ILE A 21 37.26 23.95 -30.27
N GLN A 22 38.56 23.66 -30.25
CA GLN A 22 39.28 22.87 -29.25
C GLN A 22 39.57 23.67 -27.98
N ALA A 23 39.51 22.96 -26.86
CA ALA A 23 40.51 22.78 -25.80
C ALA A 23 41.00 23.94 -24.92
N ALA A 24 41.03 23.57 -23.66
CA ALA A 24 42.00 23.79 -22.58
C ALA A 24 41.65 24.86 -21.53
N GLY A 25 41.66 24.38 -20.26
CA GLY A 25 41.80 25.28 -19.11
C GLY A 25 41.24 24.77 -17.78
N GLN A 26 42.06 23.95 -17.13
CA GLN A 26 42.27 23.88 -15.65
C GLN A 26 41.09 23.71 -14.68
N VAL A 27 41.16 22.62 -13.98
CA VAL A 27 40.54 22.24 -12.71
C VAL A 27 40.99 23.16 -11.58
N GLN A 28 40.07 23.72 -10.82
CA GLN A 28 40.28 24.02 -9.39
C GLN A 28 39.00 23.72 -8.58
N PRO A 29 39.15 23.21 -7.37
CA PRO A 29 38.03 22.69 -6.55
C PRO A 29 37.51 23.74 -5.56
N ASN A 30 36.30 23.44 -5.07
CA ASN A 30 35.73 23.98 -3.83
C ASN A 30 34.86 25.23 -3.92
N ARG A 31 33.54 24.99 -3.96
CA ARG A 31 32.59 25.81 -3.19
C ARG A 31 31.50 24.92 -2.63
N GLN A 32 31.48 24.82 -1.31
CA GLN A 32 30.43 24.30 -0.48
C GLN A 32 29.08 24.90 -0.93
N ARG A 33 28.14 24.05 -1.37
CA ARG A 33 26.74 24.45 -1.47
C ARG A 33 26.12 24.27 -0.08
N GLN A 34 25.89 25.39 0.57
CA GLN A 34 25.05 25.51 1.73
C GLN A 34 23.65 24.93 1.38
N HIS A 35 23.23 23.92 2.09
CA HIS A 35 21.84 23.49 2.12
C HIS A 35 21.01 24.60 2.75
N GLN A 36 20.21 25.30 1.95
CA GLN A 36 19.12 26.12 2.47
C GLN A 36 18.08 25.16 3.03
N VAL A 37 18.03 25.05 4.34
CA VAL A 37 16.91 24.47 5.09
C VAL A 37 15.74 25.46 4.92
N ILE A 38 14.73 25.06 4.19
CA ILE A 38 13.45 25.77 4.16
C ILE A 38 12.76 25.46 5.48
N GLU A 39 12.81 26.36 6.44
CA GLU A 39 11.98 26.30 7.65
C GLU A 39 10.53 26.47 7.24
N LEU A 40 9.75 25.39 7.41
CA LEU A 40 8.30 25.43 7.34
C LEU A 40 7.75 25.98 8.67
N PRO A 41 6.68 26.80 8.66
CA PRO A 41 6.09 27.30 9.90
C PRO A 41 5.59 26.14 10.78
N PRO A 42 5.60 26.30 12.12
CA PRO A 42 5.26 25.24 13.06
C PRO A 42 3.76 24.91 12.98
N GLY A 43 3.43 23.89 12.23
CA GLY A 43 2.12 23.25 12.23
C GLY A 43 2.27 21.81 12.69
N ASP A 44 1.60 21.48 13.78
CA ASP A 44 1.35 20.17 14.42
C ASP A 44 2.04 18.96 13.77
N ARG A 45 3.34 18.79 13.95
CA ARG A 45 4.07 17.57 13.57
C ARG A 45 3.73 16.46 14.56
N LEU A 46 3.28 15.32 14.06
CA LEU A 46 3.22 14.07 14.84
C LEU A 46 4.64 13.55 15.09
N PRO A 47 5.02 13.19 16.32
CA PRO A 47 6.32 12.55 16.55
C PRO A 47 6.33 11.13 15.97
N LEU A 48 7.44 10.77 15.32
CA LEU A 48 7.68 9.51 14.59
C LEU A 48 7.72 8.22 15.44
N THR A 49 7.38 8.28 16.73
CA THR A 49 7.50 7.16 17.67
C THR A 49 6.38 6.10 17.59
N GLY A 50 5.45 6.21 16.63
CA GLY A 50 4.29 5.30 16.52
C GLY A 50 4.57 3.88 15.99
N LEU A 51 5.71 3.63 15.36
CA LEU A 51 6.01 2.36 14.69
C LEU A 51 6.17 1.18 15.64
N ALA A 52 6.82 1.39 16.80
CA ALA A 52 7.05 0.31 17.78
C ALA A 52 5.77 -0.23 18.43
N SER A 53 4.70 0.57 18.53
CA SER A 53 3.44 0.13 19.13
C SER A 53 2.58 -0.69 18.17
N PHE A 54 2.67 -0.43 16.87
CA PHE A 54 1.94 -1.16 15.84
C PHE A 54 2.53 -2.56 15.61
N ALA A 55 3.86 -2.66 15.56
CA ALA A 55 4.55 -3.95 15.46
C ALA A 55 4.21 -4.89 16.63
N ARG A 56 4.05 -4.35 17.85
CA ARG A 56 3.63 -5.13 19.03
C ARG A 56 2.18 -5.61 18.96
N ARG A 57 1.26 -4.89 18.33
CA ARG A 57 -0.13 -5.32 18.13
C ARG A 57 -0.25 -6.48 17.14
N LEU A 58 0.67 -6.56 16.17
CA LEU A 58 0.74 -7.65 15.19
C LEU A 58 1.56 -8.85 15.67
N GLY A 59 2.11 -8.81 16.91
CA GLY A 59 3.04 -9.84 17.39
C GLY A 59 4.39 -9.84 16.68
N LEU A 60 4.67 -8.80 15.89
CA LEU A 60 5.95 -8.59 15.22
C LEU A 60 6.93 -7.98 16.23
N ARG A 61 7.98 -8.70 16.60
CA ARG A 61 9.11 -8.12 17.33
C ARG A 61 9.83 -7.17 16.37
N SER A 62 10.09 -5.93 16.82
CA SER A 62 11.02 -5.05 16.13
C SER A 62 12.41 -5.69 16.17
N HIS A 63 13.04 -5.86 15.02
CA HIS A 63 14.42 -6.36 14.92
C HIS A 63 15.47 -5.34 15.42
N GLU A 64 15.07 -4.29 16.14
CA GLU A 64 15.93 -3.16 16.54
C GLU A 64 16.86 -3.42 17.74
N GLU A 65 16.82 -4.59 18.38
CA GLU A 65 17.72 -4.88 19.52
C GLU A 65 18.45 -6.23 19.43
N GLU A 66 18.47 -6.89 18.31
CA GLU A 66 19.33 -8.05 18.14
C GLU A 66 20.60 -7.67 17.35
N THR A 67 21.60 -7.13 18.07
CA THR A 67 23.01 -7.42 17.73
C THR A 67 23.04 -8.86 17.29
N ILE A 68 23.38 -9.14 16.03
CA ILE A 68 23.41 -10.48 15.44
C ILE A 68 24.29 -11.33 16.36
N ALA A 69 23.65 -12.04 17.28
CA ALA A 69 24.33 -13.04 18.08
C ALA A 69 24.78 -14.12 17.08
N THR A 70 26.07 -14.33 16.97
CA THR A 70 26.66 -15.41 16.17
C THR A 70 25.91 -16.71 16.47
N GLY A 71 25.19 -17.26 15.45
CA GLY A 71 24.42 -18.50 15.58
C GLY A 71 22.90 -18.38 15.50
N GLN A 72 22.31 -17.17 15.47
CA GLN A 72 20.86 -17.02 15.31
C GLN A 72 20.42 -17.26 13.86
N VAL A 73 19.38 -18.07 13.67
CA VAL A 73 18.80 -18.37 12.36
C VAL A 73 17.95 -17.20 11.90
N GLY A 74 18.28 -16.65 10.71
CA GLY A 74 17.47 -15.62 10.04
C GLY A 74 16.81 -16.15 8.79
N GLN A 75 15.81 -15.39 8.28
CA GLN A 75 15.14 -15.69 7.01
C GLN A 75 15.68 -14.85 5.87
N TYR A 76 15.84 -15.48 4.72
CA TYR A 76 16.39 -14.87 3.51
C TYR A 76 15.65 -15.36 2.28
N VAL A 77 15.73 -14.58 1.20
CA VAL A 77 15.28 -14.99 -0.14
C VAL A 77 16.50 -15.34 -0.97
N LEU A 78 16.57 -16.59 -1.42
CA LEU A 78 17.54 -17.07 -2.40
C LEU A 78 16.94 -16.93 -3.79
N MET A 79 17.62 -16.25 -4.68
CA MET A 79 17.10 -15.94 -6.01
C MET A 79 18.21 -15.95 -7.07
N PRO A 80 17.88 -16.10 -8.37
CA PRO A 80 18.84 -15.96 -9.46
C PRO A 80 19.55 -14.60 -9.41
N ALA A 81 20.75 -14.52 -9.99
CA ALA A 81 21.50 -13.27 -10.06
C ALA A 81 20.72 -12.18 -10.80
N VAL A 82 19.89 -12.55 -11.78
CA VAL A 82 19.00 -11.64 -12.52
C VAL A 82 17.64 -12.31 -12.69
N GLY A 83 16.58 -11.56 -12.41
CA GLY A 83 15.20 -12.00 -12.61
C GLY A 83 14.65 -12.93 -11.53
N THR A 84 13.41 -13.37 -11.73
CA THR A 84 12.67 -14.24 -10.79
C THR A 84 12.96 -15.73 -11.00
N ARG A 85 13.44 -16.11 -12.17
CA ARG A 85 13.82 -17.48 -12.56
C ARG A 85 15.18 -17.50 -13.19
N ALA A 86 15.89 -18.61 -13.01
CA ALA A 86 17.18 -18.85 -13.64
C ALA A 86 16.99 -19.27 -15.11
N THR A 87 16.82 -18.29 -16.01
CA THR A 87 16.64 -18.49 -17.45
C THR A 87 17.87 -18.06 -18.24
N GLY A 88 18.10 -18.69 -19.40
CA GLY A 88 19.19 -18.37 -20.31
C GLY A 88 20.48 -19.21 -20.13
N PRO A 89 21.40 -19.12 -21.11
CA PRO A 89 22.57 -20.02 -21.19
C PRO A 89 23.57 -19.88 -20.03
N ASN A 90 23.68 -18.68 -19.46
CA ASN A 90 24.58 -18.41 -18.32
C ASN A 90 23.98 -18.80 -16.96
N SER A 91 22.72 -19.25 -16.93
CA SER A 91 21.98 -19.58 -15.70
C SER A 91 21.92 -21.08 -15.42
N ALA A 92 22.59 -21.93 -16.25
CA ALA A 92 22.46 -23.39 -16.16
C ALA A 92 22.86 -23.95 -14.79
N ILE A 93 23.95 -23.45 -14.18
CA ILE A 93 24.40 -23.87 -12.85
C ILE A 93 23.42 -23.44 -11.78
N ALA A 94 22.99 -22.16 -11.79
CA ALA A 94 22.02 -21.61 -10.85
C ALA A 94 20.67 -22.35 -10.96
N ASN A 95 20.22 -22.63 -12.18
CA ASN A 95 18.99 -23.37 -12.47
C ASN A 95 19.07 -24.81 -11.91
N SER A 96 20.16 -25.52 -12.21
CA SER A 96 20.39 -26.88 -11.70
C SER A 96 20.40 -26.90 -10.17
N PHE A 97 21.08 -25.94 -9.54
CA PHE A 97 21.12 -25.82 -8.09
C PHE A 97 19.74 -25.56 -7.49
N LEU A 98 18.97 -24.59 -8.03
CA LEU A 98 17.63 -24.25 -7.53
C LEU A 98 16.67 -25.42 -7.69
N ARG A 99 16.71 -26.15 -8.81
CA ARG A 99 15.88 -27.35 -9.05
C ARG A 99 16.21 -28.50 -8.09
N ALA A 100 17.49 -28.71 -7.82
CA ALA A 100 17.93 -29.75 -6.89
C ALA A 100 17.47 -29.51 -5.45
N HIS A 101 17.13 -28.26 -5.10
CA HIS A 101 16.72 -27.85 -3.76
C HIS A 101 15.30 -27.26 -3.73
N ALA A 102 14.40 -27.85 -4.48
CA ALA A 102 12.97 -27.53 -4.38
C ALA A 102 12.43 -27.92 -2.99
N ALA A 103 11.44 -27.20 -2.52
CA ALA A 103 10.83 -27.19 -1.19
C ALA A 103 11.20 -28.30 -0.18
N ALA A 104 11.41 -27.90 1.07
CA ALA A 104 11.69 -28.76 2.24
C ALA A 104 13.06 -29.47 2.25
N SER A 105 14.01 -29.07 1.40
CA SER A 105 15.36 -29.65 1.39
C SER A 105 16.34 -28.83 2.23
N ALA A 106 17.29 -29.52 2.89
CA ALA A 106 18.43 -28.90 3.54
C ALA A 106 19.61 -28.77 2.56
N ILE A 107 20.11 -27.57 2.37
CA ILE A 107 21.32 -27.31 1.60
C ILE A 107 22.48 -27.43 2.57
N ARG A 108 23.19 -28.57 2.51
CA ARG A 108 24.39 -28.79 3.33
C ARG A 108 25.58 -28.10 2.69
N MET A 109 26.20 -27.21 3.44
CA MET A 109 27.40 -26.50 3.00
C MET A 109 28.63 -27.33 3.37
N VAL A 110 29.34 -27.84 2.37
CA VAL A 110 30.59 -28.57 2.57
C VAL A 110 31.74 -27.68 2.06
N SER A 111 32.42 -27.01 2.98
CA SER A 111 33.65 -26.26 2.69
C SER A 111 34.59 -26.38 3.87
N PRO A 112 35.93 -26.43 3.64
CA PRO A 112 36.94 -26.48 4.71
C PRO A 112 36.86 -25.29 5.70
N ARG A 113 36.17 -24.20 5.33
CA ARG A 113 35.98 -22.98 6.15
C ARG A 113 34.61 -22.87 6.74
N THR A 114 33.70 -23.81 6.46
CA THR A 114 32.31 -23.79 6.99
C THR A 114 32.29 -24.56 8.31
N PRO A 115 31.69 -24.00 9.38
CA PRO A 115 31.51 -24.74 10.63
C PRO A 115 30.82 -26.08 10.38
N ALA A 116 31.27 -27.13 11.06
CA ALA A 116 30.66 -28.45 10.95
C ALA A 116 29.17 -28.37 11.28
N GLY A 117 28.31 -28.78 10.33
CA GLY A 117 26.85 -28.76 10.51
C GLY A 117 26.13 -27.50 10.00
N ALA A 118 26.84 -26.53 9.45
CA ALA A 118 26.18 -25.37 8.85
C ALA A 118 25.29 -25.82 7.68
N SER A 119 23.99 -25.55 7.78
CA SER A 119 23.01 -25.88 6.76
C SER A 119 22.04 -24.72 6.56
N VAL A 120 21.52 -24.63 5.34
CA VAL A 120 20.45 -23.72 4.98
C VAL A 120 19.22 -24.57 4.70
N GLN A 121 18.09 -24.25 5.33
CA GLN A 121 16.82 -24.96 5.14
C GLN A 121 15.98 -24.22 4.10
N VAL A 122 15.53 -24.89 3.05
CA VAL A 122 14.53 -24.34 2.12
C VAL A 122 13.16 -24.44 2.77
N VAL A 123 12.55 -23.30 3.04
CA VAL A 123 11.24 -23.19 3.68
C VAL A 123 10.13 -23.26 2.66
N ASP A 124 10.21 -22.44 1.59
CA ASP A 124 9.19 -22.37 0.53
C ASP A 124 9.84 -22.08 -0.83
N SER A 125 9.07 -22.21 -1.90
CA SER A 125 9.55 -22.04 -3.28
C SER A 125 8.44 -21.48 -4.17
N ILE A 126 8.74 -20.46 -4.97
CA ILE A 126 7.79 -19.97 -5.97
C ILE A 126 7.74 -20.95 -7.16
N HIS A 127 8.92 -21.35 -7.68
CA HIS A 127 9.07 -22.35 -8.74
C HIS A 127 10.26 -23.26 -8.43
N GLU A 128 10.37 -24.38 -9.13
CA GLU A 128 11.54 -25.28 -9.00
C GLU A 128 12.86 -24.55 -9.27
N ASP A 129 12.90 -23.73 -10.31
CA ASP A 129 14.04 -22.92 -10.75
C ASP A 129 13.96 -21.44 -10.36
N GLY A 130 13.00 -21.09 -9.50
CA GLY A 130 12.71 -19.73 -9.05
C GLY A 130 13.20 -19.43 -7.63
N MET A 131 12.71 -18.31 -7.11
CA MET A 131 13.02 -17.84 -5.76
C MET A 131 12.66 -18.86 -4.68
N LYS A 132 13.49 -18.93 -3.63
CA LYS A 132 13.29 -19.78 -2.44
C LYS A 132 13.29 -18.93 -1.19
N LEU A 133 12.38 -19.20 -0.28
CA LEU A 133 12.48 -18.75 1.10
C LEU A 133 13.37 -19.73 1.85
N ILE A 134 14.40 -19.23 2.52
CA ILE A 134 15.39 -20.06 3.21
C ILE A 134 15.62 -19.56 4.64
N ASP A 135 15.87 -20.50 5.54
CA ASP A 135 16.35 -20.25 6.91
C ASP A 135 17.83 -20.62 6.99
N GLY A 136 18.65 -19.79 7.64
CA GLY A 136 20.07 -20.08 7.84
C GLY A 136 20.74 -19.11 8.80
N THR A 137 21.89 -19.55 9.36
CA THR A 137 22.73 -18.66 10.13
C THR A 137 23.53 -17.72 9.21
N PRO A 138 24.00 -16.56 9.68
CA PRO A 138 24.83 -15.65 8.88
C PRO A 138 26.04 -16.34 8.25
N GLU A 139 26.68 -17.28 8.95
CA GLU A 139 27.84 -18.04 8.48
C GLU A 139 27.45 -18.99 7.33
N ALA A 140 26.30 -19.67 7.46
CA ALA A 140 25.78 -20.56 6.42
C ALA A 140 25.40 -19.77 5.16
N ILE A 141 24.80 -18.58 5.33
CA ILE A 141 24.46 -17.67 4.23
C ILE A 141 25.72 -17.13 3.52
N MET A 142 26.76 -16.74 4.27
CA MET A 142 28.04 -16.33 3.67
C MET A 142 28.69 -17.48 2.88
N ALA A 143 28.67 -18.70 3.42
CA ALA A 143 29.19 -19.89 2.74
C ALA A 143 28.39 -20.18 1.46
N LEU A 144 27.04 -20.04 1.49
CA LEU A 144 26.19 -20.22 0.32
C LEU A 144 26.51 -19.20 -0.78
N ARG A 145 26.64 -17.91 -0.42
CA ARG A 145 27.04 -16.85 -1.38
C ARG A 145 28.40 -17.13 -2.03
N ALA A 146 29.37 -17.61 -1.25
CA ALA A 146 30.68 -17.95 -1.76
C ALA A 146 30.67 -19.19 -2.71
N ALA A 147 29.82 -20.18 -2.39
CA ALA A 147 29.70 -21.41 -3.18
C ALA A 147 28.85 -21.23 -4.45
N GLN A 148 27.96 -20.25 -4.48
CA GLN A 148 27.00 -20.04 -5.56
C GLN A 148 26.94 -18.56 -6.01
N PRO A 149 27.99 -18.05 -6.67
CA PRO A 149 28.10 -16.65 -7.09
C PRO A 149 27.05 -16.25 -8.16
N GLY A 150 26.41 -17.22 -8.81
CA GLY A 150 25.29 -17.03 -9.74
C GLY A 150 23.94 -16.81 -9.06
N LEU A 151 23.90 -16.81 -7.71
CA LEU A 151 22.69 -16.58 -6.92
C LEU A 151 22.86 -15.36 -6.01
N ARG A 152 21.75 -14.70 -5.75
CA ARG A 152 21.64 -13.64 -4.73
C ARG A 152 20.95 -14.22 -3.50
N VAL A 153 21.40 -13.82 -2.33
CA VAL A 153 20.74 -14.09 -1.06
C VAL A 153 20.49 -12.75 -0.41
N VAL A 154 19.24 -12.39 -0.22
CA VAL A 154 18.82 -11.09 0.33
C VAL A 154 17.97 -11.32 1.58
N PRO A 155 17.96 -10.41 2.57
CA PRO A 155 17.15 -10.56 3.75
C PRO A 155 15.66 -10.52 3.40
N VAL A 156 14.83 -11.17 4.22
CA VAL A 156 13.39 -10.96 4.23
C VAL A 156 13.10 -9.57 4.78
N VAL A 157 12.26 -8.82 4.08
CA VAL A 157 11.70 -7.54 4.54
C VAL A 157 10.18 -7.62 4.56
N PHE A 158 9.56 -6.80 5.41
CA PHE A 158 8.12 -6.85 5.64
C PHE A 158 7.40 -5.67 5.02
N TYR A 159 6.18 -5.91 4.62
CA TYR A 159 5.23 -4.95 4.09
C TYR A 159 4.00 -4.86 4.99
N ARG A 160 3.29 -3.75 4.90
CA ARG A 160 2.01 -3.53 5.57
C ARG A 160 1.02 -2.83 4.64
N PRO A 161 -0.28 -2.87 4.93
CA PRO A 161 -1.25 -2.03 4.25
C PRO A 161 -0.89 -0.54 4.35
N ALA A 162 -0.93 0.18 3.22
CA ALA A 162 -0.58 1.59 3.15
C ALA A 162 -1.76 2.49 3.58
N LEU A 163 -2.18 2.36 4.85
CA LEU A 163 -3.23 3.15 5.49
C LEU A 163 -2.65 4.41 6.13
N ALA A 164 -3.44 5.49 6.14
CA ALA A 164 -3.14 6.67 6.95
C ALA A 164 -3.00 6.28 8.42
N ALA A 165 -1.90 6.68 9.04
CA ALA A 165 -1.62 6.33 10.42
C ALA A 165 -2.69 6.91 11.36
N ARG A 166 -3.31 6.05 12.19
CA ARG A 166 -4.13 6.52 13.30
C ARG A 166 -3.22 7.02 14.41
N PRO A 167 -3.58 8.11 15.10
CA PRO A 167 -2.84 8.54 16.27
C PRO A 167 -2.75 7.42 17.31
N THR A 168 -1.60 7.30 17.98
CA THR A 168 -1.33 6.28 18.98
C THR A 168 -0.97 6.92 20.31
N LEU A 169 -1.21 6.23 21.41
CA LEU A 169 -0.73 6.63 22.72
C LEU A 169 0.69 6.11 22.96
N ALA A 170 1.51 6.92 23.60
CA ALA A 170 2.78 6.44 24.12
C ALA A 170 2.51 5.32 25.14
N VAL A 171 3.29 4.24 25.08
CA VAL A 171 3.21 3.18 26.11
C VAL A 171 3.60 3.80 27.44
N ALA A 172 2.62 4.04 28.32
CA ALA A 172 2.90 4.57 29.65
C ALA A 172 3.86 3.66 30.39
N PRO A 173 4.94 4.18 31.02
CA PRO A 173 5.73 3.40 31.95
C PRO A 173 4.82 2.75 32.99
N ARG A 174 5.09 1.51 33.38
CA ARG A 174 4.29 0.75 34.40
C ARG A 174 3.92 1.55 35.65
N ALA A 175 4.74 2.54 36.03
CA ALA A 175 4.51 3.42 37.16
C ALA A 175 3.28 4.36 36.99
N LEU A 176 2.95 4.78 35.77
CA LEU A 176 1.74 5.60 35.51
C LEU A 176 0.48 4.74 35.45
N ALA A 177 0.57 3.47 35.08
CA ALA A 177 -0.55 2.53 35.12
C ALA A 177 -1.03 2.23 36.57
N ALA A 178 -0.12 2.26 37.56
CA ALA A 178 -0.46 2.07 38.98
C ALA A 178 -1.16 3.30 39.59
N ALA A 179 -0.95 4.51 39.05
CA ALA A 179 -1.61 5.75 39.48
C ALA A 179 -3.00 5.99 38.82
N ALA A 180 -3.43 5.11 37.91
CA ALA A 180 -4.71 5.20 37.23
C ALA A 180 -5.88 4.71 38.08
N GLY A 181 -6.13 5.42 39.20
CA GLY A 181 -7.16 5.05 40.16
C GLY A 181 -8.55 4.97 39.57
N THR A 182 -9.17 6.00 39.12
CA THR A 182 -10.59 6.00 38.73
C THR A 182 -10.76 5.93 37.22
N LYS A 183 -11.46 4.90 36.73
CA LYS A 183 -11.86 4.79 35.32
C LYS A 183 -13.06 5.69 35.05
N LEU A 184 -13.02 6.41 33.93
CA LEU A 184 -14.11 7.18 33.40
C LEU A 184 -14.79 6.36 32.29
N THR A 185 -16.09 6.11 32.42
CA THR A 185 -16.85 5.36 31.41
C THR A 185 -17.54 6.32 30.46
N VAL A 186 -17.37 6.12 29.15
CA VAL A 186 -18.12 6.81 28.11
C VAL A 186 -18.90 5.78 27.27
N ARG A 187 -19.96 6.22 26.61
CA ARG A 187 -20.80 5.39 25.76
C ARG A 187 -20.79 5.92 24.32
N VAL A 188 -20.50 5.05 23.36
CA VAL A 188 -20.55 5.36 21.93
C VAL A 188 -21.89 4.88 21.37
N VAL A 189 -22.60 5.76 20.68
CA VAL A 189 -23.94 5.48 20.13
C VAL A 189 -24.09 5.99 18.71
N SER A 190 -25.05 5.45 17.98
CA SER A 190 -25.52 5.96 16.70
C SER A 190 -26.21 7.31 16.87
N ALA A 191 -25.81 8.31 16.10
CA ALA A 191 -26.47 9.62 16.08
C ALA A 191 -27.90 9.58 15.51
N LYS A 192 -28.28 8.47 14.84
CA LYS A 192 -29.60 8.30 14.21
C LYS A 192 -30.66 7.89 15.22
N ASP A 193 -30.35 6.96 16.10
CA ASP A 193 -31.35 6.28 16.92
C ASP A 193 -30.87 5.97 18.35
N GLY A 194 -29.66 6.40 18.72
CA GLY A 194 -29.10 6.16 20.05
C GLY A 194 -28.69 4.72 20.34
N SER A 195 -28.73 3.83 19.33
CA SER A 195 -28.29 2.44 19.49
C SER A 195 -26.80 2.37 19.82
N PRO A 196 -26.36 1.41 20.66
CA PRO A 196 -24.96 1.28 21.03
C PRO A 196 -24.09 0.87 19.84
N VAL A 197 -22.87 1.43 19.74
CA VAL A 197 -21.85 1.04 18.76
C VAL A 197 -20.78 0.21 19.48
N ALA A 198 -20.73 -1.07 19.18
CA ALA A 198 -19.73 -1.99 19.67
C ALA A 198 -18.48 -1.99 18.78
N GLY A 199 -17.32 -2.40 19.32
CA GLY A 199 -16.08 -2.56 18.56
C GLY A 199 -15.41 -1.24 18.14
N ALA A 200 -15.90 -0.09 18.61
CA ALA A 200 -15.29 1.20 18.29
C ALA A 200 -14.09 1.47 19.19
N ASP A 201 -12.93 1.79 18.59
CA ASP A 201 -11.74 2.21 19.31
C ASP A 201 -11.88 3.69 19.73
N VAL A 202 -11.69 3.96 21.01
CA VAL A 202 -11.75 5.30 21.59
C VAL A 202 -10.37 5.68 22.09
N LEU A 203 -9.80 6.77 21.56
CA LEU A 203 -8.49 7.30 21.96
C LEU A 203 -8.70 8.72 22.54
N ALA A 204 -8.37 8.90 23.81
CA ALA A 204 -8.60 10.13 24.56
C ALA A 204 -7.24 10.72 25.00
N TYR A 205 -6.84 11.83 24.38
CA TYR A 205 -5.57 12.52 24.67
C TYR A 205 -5.77 13.64 25.68
N THR A 206 -5.09 13.55 26.80
CA THR A 206 -4.94 14.64 27.76
C THR A 206 -3.81 15.60 27.37
N ASN A 207 -2.79 15.08 26.68
CA ASN A 207 -1.73 15.84 26.03
C ASN A 207 -1.39 15.12 24.71
N PHE A 208 -1.70 15.74 23.57
CA PHE A 208 -1.53 15.13 22.26
C PHE A 208 -0.06 15.09 21.83
N ALA A 209 0.70 16.14 22.12
CA ALA A 209 2.12 16.20 21.77
C ALA A 209 2.96 15.16 22.54
N ALA A 210 2.60 14.89 23.78
CA ALA A 210 3.23 13.85 24.60
C ALA A 210 2.62 12.46 24.38
N GLN A 211 1.65 12.31 23.48
CA GLN A 211 0.88 11.07 23.27
C GLN A 211 0.31 10.48 24.58
N ALA A 212 -0.01 11.35 25.56
CA ALA A 212 -0.50 10.93 26.86
C ALA A 212 -2.02 10.92 26.91
N GLY A 213 -2.60 9.85 27.46
CA GLY A 213 -4.05 9.69 27.53
C GLY A 213 -4.47 8.27 27.91
N ALA A 214 -5.65 7.88 27.44
CA ALA A 214 -6.17 6.53 27.61
C ALA A 214 -6.89 6.07 26.34
N GLU A 215 -6.88 4.76 26.10
CA GLU A 215 -7.60 4.13 24.99
C GLU A 215 -8.38 2.91 25.46
N GLY A 216 -9.34 2.51 24.64
CA GLY A 216 -10.08 1.27 24.84
C GLY A 216 -11.08 1.05 23.72
N THR A 217 -11.60 -0.18 23.63
CA THR A 217 -12.60 -0.58 22.61
C THR A 217 -13.97 -0.76 23.27
N THR A 218 -15.03 -0.27 22.64
CA THR A 218 -16.39 -0.36 23.17
C THR A 218 -16.91 -1.79 23.20
N LYS A 219 -17.64 -2.13 24.27
CA LYS A 219 -18.34 -3.39 24.45
C LYS A 219 -19.65 -3.43 23.64
N LYS A 220 -20.37 -4.55 23.68
CA LYS A 220 -21.68 -4.72 23.02
C LYS A 220 -22.72 -3.65 23.40
N ASN A 221 -22.67 -3.11 24.62
CA ASN A 221 -23.54 -2.03 25.08
C ASN A 221 -23.03 -0.61 24.69
N GLY A 222 -21.97 -0.51 23.90
CA GLY A 222 -21.36 0.74 23.47
C GLY A 222 -20.46 1.42 24.52
N GLU A 223 -20.27 0.82 25.69
CA GLU A 223 -19.46 1.40 26.78
C GLU A 223 -17.99 1.05 26.66
N VAL A 224 -17.13 2.01 27.00
CA VAL A 224 -15.69 1.84 27.19
C VAL A 224 -15.23 2.56 28.45
N ALA A 225 -14.35 1.93 29.21
CA ALA A 225 -13.75 2.48 30.43
C ALA A 225 -12.33 2.96 30.17
N LEU A 226 -12.09 4.26 30.28
CA LEU A 226 -10.83 4.93 30.04
C LEU A 226 -10.11 5.26 31.35
N ALA A 227 -8.84 4.90 31.48
CA ALA A 227 -8.01 5.14 32.67
C ALA A 227 -7.51 6.60 32.72
N LEU A 228 -8.44 7.57 32.87
CA LEU A 228 -8.15 9.01 32.83
C LEU A 228 -8.03 9.67 34.21
N GLY A 229 -8.38 8.95 35.28
CA GLY A 229 -8.43 9.47 36.64
C GLY A 229 -9.58 10.48 36.86
N GLY A 230 -10.42 10.23 37.88
CA GLY A 230 -11.53 11.08 38.28
C GLY A 230 -12.80 10.96 37.41
N PRO A 231 -13.89 11.61 37.84
CA PRO A 231 -15.22 11.49 37.22
C PRO A 231 -15.39 12.35 35.97
N SER A 232 -14.46 13.28 35.69
CA SER A 232 -14.46 14.17 34.54
C SER A 232 -13.04 14.53 34.13
N LYS A 233 -12.81 14.69 32.82
CA LYS A 233 -11.49 15.02 32.26
C LYS A 233 -11.60 15.93 31.06
N LYS A 234 -10.79 16.99 31.03
CA LYS A 234 -10.59 17.83 29.85
C LYS A 234 -9.59 17.15 28.93
N LEU A 235 -9.94 16.96 27.66
CA LEU A 235 -9.14 16.33 26.64
C LEU A 235 -8.70 17.34 25.59
N GLU A 236 -7.49 17.21 25.08
CA GLU A 236 -7.03 17.99 23.92
C GLU A 236 -7.64 17.44 22.64
N ARG A 237 -7.65 16.10 22.51
CA ARG A 237 -8.26 15.41 21.37
C ARG A 237 -8.95 14.14 21.86
N LEU A 238 -10.07 13.83 21.21
CA LEU A 238 -10.81 12.58 21.35
C LEU A 238 -11.10 12.04 19.97
N TYR A 239 -10.65 10.83 19.70
CA TYR A 239 -10.96 10.10 18.47
C TYR A 239 -11.84 8.90 18.80
N VAL A 240 -12.77 8.59 17.90
CA VAL A 240 -13.52 7.33 17.91
C VAL A 240 -13.46 6.74 16.50
N TYR A 241 -12.94 5.53 16.39
CA TYR A 241 -12.82 4.79 15.13
C TYR A 241 -13.75 3.58 15.19
N PRO A 242 -14.90 3.62 14.52
CA PRO A 242 -15.78 2.45 14.40
C PRO A 242 -15.17 1.42 13.44
N GLU A 243 -15.53 0.16 13.62
CA GLU A 243 -15.10 -0.93 12.74
C GLU A 243 -15.82 -0.87 11.38
N ALA A 244 -17.12 -0.60 11.37
CA ALA A 244 -17.95 -0.48 10.16
C ALA A 244 -19.22 0.35 10.42
N GLY A 245 -19.89 0.76 9.35
CA GLY A 245 -21.23 1.35 9.39
C GLY A 245 -21.33 2.81 9.88
N PHE A 246 -20.24 3.42 10.28
CA PHE A 246 -20.20 4.78 10.81
C PHE A 246 -18.98 5.54 10.33
N TRP A 247 -19.08 6.87 10.36
CA TRP A 247 -17.96 7.78 10.27
C TRP A 247 -17.20 7.83 11.59
N SER A 248 -15.90 8.06 11.53
CA SER A 248 -15.06 8.38 12.69
C SER A 248 -15.55 9.65 13.39
N LEU A 249 -15.10 9.88 14.63
CA LEU A 249 -15.31 11.14 15.37
C LEU A 249 -13.96 11.73 15.73
N LEU A 250 -13.80 13.03 15.49
CA LEU A 250 -12.72 13.84 16.05
C LEU A 250 -13.32 15.02 16.80
N SER A 251 -13.07 15.09 18.11
CA SER A 251 -13.38 16.24 18.96
C SER A 251 -12.11 16.83 19.53
N LYS A 252 -11.96 18.15 19.43
CA LYS A 252 -10.81 18.89 20.00
C LYS A 252 -11.27 19.72 21.18
N ARG A 253 -10.45 19.80 22.25
CA ARG A 253 -10.70 20.59 23.46
C ARG A 253 -12.05 20.29 24.12
N VAL A 254 -12.36 19.00 24.28
CA VAL A 254 -13.63 18.52 24.84
C VAL A 254 -13.46 18.08 26.29
N THR A 255 -14.51 18.29 27.11
CA THR A 255 -14.59 17.71 28.45
C THR A 255 -15.50 16.49 28.39
N VAL A 256 -15.01 15.35 28.88
CA VAL A 256 -15.81 14.14 29.07
C VAL A 256 -15.99 13.85 30.55
N SER A 257 -17.16 13.39 30.93
CA SER A 257 -17.52 12.99 32.29
C SER A 257 -17.98 11.55 32.31
N ASN A 258 -18.02 10.94 33.46
CA ASN A 258 -18.55 9.60 33.60
C ASN A 258 -19.99 9.54 33.09
N GLY A 259 -20.29 8.60 32.18
CA GLY A 259 -21.57 8.50 31.49
C GLY A 259 -21.75 9.37 30.25
N SER A 260 -20.73 10.16 29.85
CA SER A 260 -20.80 10.94 28.61
C SER A 260 -21.09 10.06 27.40
N THR A 261 -21.96 10.56 26.51
CA THR A 261 -22.34 9.90 25.26
C THR A 261 -21.59 10.53 24.09
N LEU A 262 -20.97 9.69 23.26
CA LEU A 262 -20.27 10.06 22.02
C LEU A 262 -21.09 9.54 20.84
N SER A 263 -21.62 10.44 20.01
CA SER A 263 -22.53 10.09 18.92
C SER A 263 -21.79 10.00 17.59
N LEU A 264 -21.84 8.86 16.92
CA LEU A 264 -21.28 8.63 15.59
C LEU A 264 -22.34 8.79 14.51
N LYS A 265 -21.97 9.43 13.40
CA LYS A 265 -22.81 9.55 12.21
C LYS A 265 -22.82 8.22 11.47
N PRO A 266 -23.98 7.59 11.22
CA PRO A 266 -24.08 6.41 10.36
C PRO A 266 -23.58 6.71 8.95
N LEU A 267 -23.00 5.69 8.30
CA LEU A 267 -22.63 5.80 6.90
C LEU A 267 -23.89 5.89 6.02
N ASP A 268 -23.88 6.86 5.13
CA ASP A 268 -24.77 6.91 3.98
C ASP A 268 -23.98 6.44 2.76
N VAL A 269 -24.25 5.21 2.30
CA VAL A 269 -23.60 4.63 1.11
C VAL A 269 -23.94 5.38 -0.17
N THR A 270 -24.91 6.28 -0.16
CA THR A 270 -25.28 7.14 -1.30
C THR A 270 -24.47 8.43 -1.33
N LEU A 271 -23.74 8.76 -0.25
CA LEU A 271 -22.89 9.95 -0.18
C LEU A 271 -21.90 9.98 -1.34
N VAL A 272 -21.76 11.15 -1.96
CA VAL A 272 -20.73 11.39 -2.98
C VAL A 272 -19.41 11.68 -2.27
N ASP A 273 -18.68 10.60 -1.98
CA ASP A 273 -17.31 10.68 -1.47
C ASP A 273 -16.30 11.04 -2.59
N GLY A 274 -15.00 11.01 -2.27
CA GLY A 274 -13.95 11.33 -3.23
C GLY A 274 -13.98 10.43 -4.47
N VAL A 275 -14.19 9.12 -4.31
CA VAL A 275 -14.23 8.18 -5.44
C VAL A 275 -15.41 8.50 -6.36
N ARG A 276 -16.63 8.60 -5.84
CA ARG A 276 -17.82 8.93 -6.66
C ARG A 276 -17.73 10.30 -7.30
N PHE A 277 -17.15 11.28 -6.60
CA PHE A 277 -17.00 12.64 -7.15
C PHE A 277 -16.09 12.64 -8.38
N PHE A 278 -14.96 11.96 -8.32
CA PHE A 278 -13.97 12.00 -9.38
C PHE A 278 -14.23 10.98 -10.48
N ALA A 279 -14.77 9.81 -10.16
CA ALA A 279 -15.09 8.78 -11.16
C ALA A 279 -16.39 9.04 -11.91
N GLY A 280 -17.30 9.85 -11.34
CA GLY A 280 -18.63 10.04 -11.90
C GLY A 280 -19.49 8.77 -11.81
N ALA A 281 -20.41 8.63 -12.75
CA ALA A 281 -21.26 7.44 -12.83
C ALA A 281 -20.46 6.23 -13.37
N SER A 282 -20.59 5.10 -12.67
CA SER A 282 -20.10 3.80 -13.14
C SER A 282 -21.27 2.93 -13.63
N THR A 283 -20.98 2.02 -14.54
CA THR A 283 -21.91 1.00 -15.03
C THR A 283 -21.36 -0.39 -14.72
N LEU A 284 -22.24 -1.39 -14.69
CA LEU A 284 -21.85 -2.78 -14.45
C LEU A 284 -20.91 -3.35 -15.54
N GLN A 285 -20.81 -2.68 -16.67
CA GLN A 285 -19.96 -3.04 -17.82
C GLN A 285 -18.59 -2.35 -17.79
N ASP A 286 -18.40 -1.35 -16.94
CA ASP A 286 -17.09 -0.68 -16.84
C ASP A 286 -16.02 -1.69 -16.41
N GLY A 287 -14.98 -1.84 -17.21
CA GLY A 287 -13.91 -2.82 -17.01
C GLY A 287 -14.16 -4.21 -17.59
N ASP A 288 -15.23 -4.42 -18.36
CA ASP A 288 -15.53 -5.72 -18.98
C ASP A 288 -14.34 -6.26 -19.79
N GLY A 289 -14.03 -7.56 -19.56
CA GLY A 289 -12.93 -8.27 -20.21
C GLY A 289 -11.55 -7.94 -19.65
N VAL A 290 -11.46 -7.20 -18.55
CA VAL A 290 -10.21 -6.93 -17.83
C VAL A 290 -10.15 -7.77 -16.56
N THR A 291 -8.99 -8.39 -16.30
CA THR A 291 -8.73 -9.14 -15.06
C THR A 291 -7.85 -8.32 -14.13
N VAL A 292 -8.31 -8.10 -12.90
CA VAL A 292 -7.60 -7.33 -11.87
C VAL A 292 -7.26 -8.21 -10.69
N GLY A 293 -5.97 -8.27 -10.33
CA GLY A 293 -5.46 -8.91 -9.12
C GLY A 293 -5.29 -7.92 -7.97
N VAL A 294 -5.83 -8.22 -6.81
CA VAL A 294 -5.63 -7.48 -5.56
C VAL A 294 -4.66 -8.26 -4.68
N VAL A 295 -3.45 -7.74 -4.50
CA VAL A 295 -2.41 -8.31 -3.61
C VAL A 295 -2.51 -7.59 -2.27
N ASP A 296 -3.12 -8.25 -1.27
CA ASP A 296 -3.53 -7.61 -0.03
C ASP A 296 -3.83 -8.60 1.11
N THR A 297 -4.61 -8.21 2.12
CA THR A 297 -5.05 -9.01 3.28
C THR A 297 -6.09 -10.09 2.94
N GLY A 298 -6.43 -10.26 1.67
CA GLY A 298 -7.55 -11.09 1.21
C GLY A 298 -8.84 -10.28 1.06
N VAL A 299 -9.82 -10.86 0.38
CA VAL A 299 -11.09 -10.20 0.04
C VAL A 299 -12.26 -11.06 0.50
N ASP A 300 -13.22 -10.48 1.22
CA ASP A 300 -14.43 -11.19 1.68
C ASP A 300 -15.22 -11.75 0.49
N THR A 301 -15.20 -13.07 0.38
CA THR A 301 -15.90 -13.82 -0.69
C THR A 301 -17.41 -13.86 -0.50
N GLY A 302 -17.89 -13.53 0.70
CA GLY A 302 -19.32 -13.52 1.06
C GLY A 302 -19.98 -12.14 0.93
N HIS A 303 -19.22 -11.09 0.65
CA HIS A 303 -19.78 -9.74 0.56
C HIS A 303 -20.70 -9.59 -0.67
N PRO A 304 -21.98 -9.15 -0.50
CA PRO A 304 -22.97 -9.15 -1.59
C PRO A 304 -22.61 -8.25 -2.76
N ASP A 305 -21.79 -7.23 -2.56
CA ASP A 305 -21.35 -6.32 -3.62
C ASP A 305 -20.07 -6.78 -4.33
N LEU A 306 -19.40 -7.81 -3.85
CA LEU A 306 -18.18 -8.31 -4.46
C LEU A 306 -18.39 -9.62 -5.20
N ARG A 307 -17.80 -9.74 -6.38
CA ARG A 307 -17.79 -10.96 -7.18
C ARG A 307 -16.37 -11.30 -7.56
N LEU A 308 -15.79 -12.29 -6.87
CA LEU A 308 -14.48 -12.79 -7.19
C LEU A 308 -14.55 -13.89 -8.23
N SER A 309 -13.65 -13.84 -9.21
CA SER A 309 -13.45 -14.90 -10.21
C SER A 309 -12.41 -15.94 -9.77
N GLY A 310 -11.80 -15.76 -8.60
CA GLY A 310 -10.82 -16.66 -8.01
C GLY A 310 -9.80 -15.91 -7.16
N GLY A 311 -8.75 -16.62 -6.77
CA GLY A 311 -7.70 -16.07 -5.95
C GLY A 311 -6.72 -17.13 -5.48
N PHE A 312 -5.79 -16.72 -4.63
CA PHE A 312 -4.78 -17.58 -4.05
C PHE A 312 -4.28 -17.04 -2.72
N ASN A 313 -4.12 -17.91 -1.73
CA ASN A 313 -3.43 -17.59 -0.47
C ASN A 313 -1.98 -18.08 -0.57
N VAL A 314 -1.03 -17.16 -0.48
CA VAL A 314 0.40 -17.50 -0.60
C VAL A 314 1.03 -17.95 0.71
N ILE A 315 0.34 -17.76 1.84
CA ILE A 315 0.88 -17.98 3.19
C ILE A 315 1.16 -19.45 3.42
N LYS A 316 2.40 -19.75 3.69
CA LYS A 316 2.83 -21.12 3.96
C LYS A 316 2.15 -21.69 5.21
N GLY A 317 1.59 -22.89 5.06
CA GLY A 317 0.89 -23.59 6.14
C GLY A 317 -0.57 -23.22 6.30
N GLU A 318 -1.09 -22.31 5.48
CA GLU A 318 -2.51 -22.05 5.31
C GLU A 318 -3.04 -22.68 4.01
N ASP A 319 -4.36 -22.87 3.90
CA ASP A 319 -4.98 -23.38 2.69
C ASP A 319 -4.82 -22.39 1.53
N PRO A 320 -4.20 -22.77 0.42
CA PRO A 320 -4.08 -21.93 -0.76
C PRO A 320 -5.42 -21.47 -1.36
N GLY A 321 -6.50 -22.21 -1.14
CA GLY A 321 -7.86 -21.87 -1.54
C GLY A 321 -8.54 -20.85 -0.63
N ASP A 322 -8.01 -20.59 0.56
CA ASP A 322 -8.53 -19.60 1.51
C ASP A 322 -7.93 -18.22 1.26
N PHE A 323 -8.33 -17.60 0.16
CA PHE A 323 -7.92 -16.23 -0.23
C PHE A 323 -8.90 -15.16 0.27
N GLY A 324 -9.80 -15.52 1.18
CA GLY A 324 -10.75 -14.63 1.84
C GLY A 324 -10.07 -13.62 2.76
N ASP A 325 -10.88 -12.70 3.30
CA ASP A 325 -10.44 -11.70 4.28
C ASP A 325 -9.76 -12.35 5.50
N ASN A 326 -8.61 -11.82 5.89
CA ASN A 326 -7.82 -12.38 7.00
C ASN A 326 -8.29 -11.91 8.40
N GLY A 327 -9.30 -11.02 8.46
CA GLY A 327 -9.81 -10.37 9.67
C GLY A 327 -9.31 -8.93 9.88
N GLU A 328 -8.59 -8.35 8.90
CA GLU A 328 -8.15 -6.94 8.92
C GLU A 328 -8.94 -6.04 7.97
N HIS A 329 -9.74 -6.61 7.08
CA HIS A 329 -10.72 -5.97 6.20
C HIS A 329 -10.15 -5.07 5.09
N HIS A 330 -8.85 -4.77 5.08
CA HIS A 330 -8.24 -3.83 4.15
C HIS A 330 -8.38 -4.24 2.68
N GLY A 331 -8.04 -5.48 2.33
CA GLY A 331 -8.18 -5.98 0.94
C GLY A 331 -9.64 -6.01 0.46
N THR A 332 -10.59 -6.23 1.37
CA THR A 332 -12.04 -6.15 1.06
C THR A 332 -12.43 -4.71 0.73
N HIS A 333 -11.88 -3.71 1.46
CA HIS A 333 -12.13 -2.30 1.20
C HIS A 333 -11.52 -1.87 -0.16
N VAL A 334 -10.29 -2.25 -0.43
CA VAL A 334 -9.58 -2.04 -1.70
C VAL A 334 -10.36 -2.63 -2.88
N ALA A 335 -10.81 -3.88 -2.76
CA ALA A 335 -11.59 -4.57 -3.79
C ALA A 335 -12.89 -3.84 -4.15
N GLY A 336 -13.58 -3.29 -3.14
CA GLY A 336 -14.82 -2.55 -3.36
C GLY A 336 -14.64 -1.25 -4.12
N ILE A 337 -13.53 -0.54 -3.90
CA ILE A 337 -13.20 0.68 -4.66
C ILE A 337 -13.07 0.36 -6.15
N ILE A 338 -12.43 -0.77 -6.48
CA ILE A 338 -12.26 -1.21 -7.87
C ILE A 338 -13.59 -1.70 -8.44
N ALA A 339 -14.27 -2.65 -7.78
CA ALA A 339 -15.18 -3.58 -8.44
C ALA A 339 -16.51 -3.83 -7.73
N ALA A 340 -16.89 -3.07 -6.69
CA ALA A 340 -18.18 -3.24 -6.05
C ALA A 340 -19.32 -3.07 -7.06
N ARG A 341 -20.39 -3.92 -6.95
CA ARG A 341 -21.43 -4.07 -7.97
C ARG A 341 -22.77 -3.40 -7.64
N GLY A 342 -22.88 -2.73 -6.49
CA GLY A 342 -24.08 -1.99 -6.11
C GLY A 342 -25.29 -2.86 -5.86
N SER A 343 -25.11 -4.04 -5.26
CA SER A 343 -26.19 -5.00 -5.02
C SER A 343 -27.28 -4.44 -4.09
N ALA A 344 -28.52 -4.88 -4.34
CA ALA A 344 -29.67 -4.45 -3.57
C ALA A 344 -29.56 -4.78 -2.07
N PRO A 345 -30.19 -4.04 -1.16
CA PRO A 345 -31.12 -2.92 -1.41
C PRO A 345 -30.44 -1.57 -1.53
N LYS A 346 -29.18 -1.40 -1.13
CA LYS A 346 -28.45 -0.11 -1.17
C LYS A 346 -26.94 -0.38 -1.25
N GLY A 347 -26.51 -1.03 -2.32
CA GLY A 347 -25.10 -1.24 -2.59
C GLY A 347 -24.42 -0.01 -3.17
N ARG A 348 -23.09 -0.08 -3.31
CA ARG A 348 -22.23 0.95 -3.85
C ARG A 348 -21.44 0.42 -5.04
N LEU A 349 -21.48 1.12 -6.17
CA LEU A 349 -20.64 0.77 -7.33
C LEU A 349 -19.19 1.20 -7.11
N GLY A 350 -18.24 0.32 -7.42
CA GLY A 350 -16.85 0.64 -7.65
C GLY A 350 -16.65 1.39 -8.96
N ILE A 351 -15.39 1.64 -9.32
CA ILE A 351 -15.05 2.36 -10.56
C ILE A 351 -15.20 1.47 -11.79
N ALA A 352 -14.88 0.20 -11.68
CA ALA A 352 -14.92 -0.78 -12.76
C ALA A 352 -15.62 -2.09 -12.35
N PRO A 353 -16.96 -2.07 -12.13
CA PRO A 353 -17.69 -3.25 -11.61
C PRO A 353 -17.69 -4.47 -12.53
N GLY A 354 -17.37 -4.30 -13.83
CA GLY A 354 -17.35 -5.35 -14.83
C GLY A 354 -16.08 -6.21 -14.84
N VAL A 355 -15.04 -5.84 -14.08
CA VAL A 355 -13.78 -6.60 -14.08
C VAL A 355 -13.92 -8.02 -13.54
N SER A 356 -13.06 -8.90 -14.03
CA SER A 356 -12.79 -10.20 -13.42
C SER A 356 -11.84 -9.97 -12.22
N LEU A 357 -12.40 -9.90 -11.00
CA LEU A 357 -11.66 -9.59 -9.78
C LEU A 357 -11.05 -10.85 -9.18
N ARG A 358 -9.77 -10.81 -8.79
CA ARG A 358 -9.06 -11.90 -8.14
C ARG A 358 -8.36 -11.42 -6.86
N SER A 359 -8.35 -12.25 -5.81
CA SER A 359 -7.73 -11.96 -4.52
C SER A 359 -6.45 -12.77 -4.34
N TYR A 360 -5.34 -12.11 -4.01
CA TYR A 360 -4.06 -12.73 -3.66
C TYR A 360 -3.69 -12.33 -2.24
N ARG A 361 -3.98 -13.22 -1.28
CA ARG A 361 -3.77 -12.95 0.13
C ARG A 361 -2.30 -13.17 0.50
N VAL A 362 -1.65 -12.11 0.98
CA VAL A 362 -0.23 -12.10 1.39
C VAL A 362 -0.03 -11.94 2.89
N PHE A 363 -1.09 -11.82 3.67
CA PHE A 363 -1.07 -11.76 5.14
C PHE A 363 -1.76 -12.97 5.74
N GLY A 364 -1.18 -13.51 6.80
CA GLY A 364 -1.77 -14.60 7.57
C GLY A 364 -3.06 -14.18 8.27
N LYS A 365 -3.83 -15.14 8.73
CA LYS A 365 -5.04 -14.89 9.55
C LYS A 365 -4.68 -14.09 10.80
N LYS A 366 -5.49 -13.10 11.13
CA LYS A 366 -5.36 -12.30 12.35
C LYS A 366 -5.28 -13.22 13.58
N GLY A 367 -4.21 -13.11 14.34
CA GLY A 367 -3.91 -14.00 15.47
C GLY A 367 -3.37 -15.39 15.08
N GLY A 368 -3.08 -15.62 13.80
CA GLY A 368 -2.44 -16.84 13.27
C GLY A 368 -0.95 -16.93 13.62
N LYS A 369 -0.32 -18.04 13.20
CA LYS A 369 1.10 -18.33 13.48
C LYS A 369 2.05 -17.59 12.55
N SER A 370 1.65 -17.33 11.31
CA SER A 370 2.45 -16.62 10.31
C SER A 370 1.85 -15.25 10.06
N PRO A 371 2.57 -14.16 10.28
CA PRO A 371 2.07 -12.83 9.96
C PRO A 371 1.96 -12.61 8.45
N GLY A 372 2.81 -13.24 7.64
CA GLY A 372 2.92 -12.98 6.20
C GLY A 372 3.46 -11.57 5.91
N GLY A 373 3.14 -11.06 4.73
CA GLY A 373 3.53 -9.71 4.31
C GLY A 373 5.02 -9.56 4.01
N THR A 374 5.73 -10.65 3.78
CA THR A 374 7.15 -10.61 3.41
C THR A 374 7.31 -10.27 1.92
N ASN A 375 8.50 -9.79 1.55
CA ASN A 375 8.86 -9.62 0.14
C ASN A 375 8.72 -10.92 -0.67
N PHE A 376 8.98 -12.08 -0.05
CA PHE A 376 8.76 -13.37 -0.70
C PHE A 376 7.26 -13.64 -0.95
N ASP A 377 6.38 -13.38 0.04
CA ASP A 377 4.95 -13.57 -0.10
C ASP A 377 4.35 -12.66 -1.19
N VAL A 378 4.76 -11.37 -1.19
CA VAL A 378 4.30 -10.40 -2.20
C VAL A 378 4.81 -10.78 -3.60
N ALA A 379 6.07 -11.20 -3.75
CA ALA A 379 6.61 -11.67 -5.03
C ALA A 379 5.87 -12.92 -5.54
N LYS A 380 5.57 -13.87 -4.64
CA LYS A 380 4.79 -15.08 -4.94
C LYS A 380 3.37 -14.75 -5.41
N ALA A 381 2.73 -13.73 -4.78
CA ALA A 381 1.42 -13.26 -5.19
C ALA A 381 1.44 -12.57 -6.56
N ILE A 382 2.46 -11.74 -6.85
CA ILE A 382 2.65 -11.11 -8.17
C ILE A 382 2.82 -12.19 -9.24
N ASP A 383 3.72 -13.15 -9.02
CA ASP A 383 3.97 -14.25 -9.96
C ASP A 383 2.69 -15.06 -10.23
N ARG A 384 1.93 -15.37 -9.17
CA ARG A 384 0.66 -16.06 -9.30
C ARG A 384 -0.38 -15.24 -10.06
N ALA A 385 -0.49 -13.95 -9.83
CA ALA A 385 -1.41 -13.06 -10.54
C ALA A 385 -1.08 -13.00 -12.05
N VAL A 386 0.20 -12.98 -12.39
CA VAL A 386 0.67 -13.07 -13.79
C VAL A 386 0.26 -14.42 -14.41
N ALA A 387 0.51 -15.52 -13.71
CA ALA A 387 0.16 -16.88 -14.18
C ALA A 387 -1.36 -17.05 -14.36
N ASP A 388 -2.15 -16.44 -13.49
CA ASP A 388 -3.63 -16.44 -13.57
C ASP A 388 -4.19 -15.48 -14.63
N GLY A 389 -3.34 -14.79 -15.40
CA GLY A 389 -3.73 -13.95 -16.52
C GLY A 389 -4.27 -12.57 -16.14
N CYS A 390 -3.93 -12.02 -14.97
CA CYS A 390 -4.27 -10.64 -14.64
C CYS A 390 -3.70 -9.66 -15.68
N ASP A 391 -4.44 -8.60 -15.96
CA ASP A 391 -4.02 -7.48 -16.80
C ASP A 391 -3.42 -6.36 -15.97
N LEU A 392 -3.99 -6.17 -14.78
CA LEU A 392 -3.60 -5.17 -13.80
C LEU A 392 -3.41 -5.85 -12.43
N ILE A 393 -2.41 -5.40 -11.68
CA ILE A 393 -2.20 -5.79 -10.29
C ILE A 393 -2.22 -4.53 -9.42
N ASN A 394 -3.08 -4.53 -8.40
CA ASN A 394 -3.16 -3.51 -7.38
C ASN A 394 -2.34 -3.95 -6.16
N ILE A 395 -1.40 -3.11 -5.73
CA ILE A 395 -0.61 -3.32 -4.51
C ILE A 395 -0.81 -2.11 -3.58
N SER A 396 -1.71 -2.26 -2.63
CA SER A 396 -2.01 -1.23 -1.63
C SER A 396 -1.14 -1.40 -0.37
N LEU A 397 0.16 -1.64 -0.57
CA LEU A 397 1.13 -1.96 0.46
C LEU A 397 2.33 -1.00 0.42
N GLU A 398 2.98 -0.85 1.56
CA GLU A 398 4.23 -0.11 1.72
C GLU A 398 5.24 -0.93 2.51
N MET A 399 6.54 -0.77 2.23
CA MET A 399 7.60 -1.43 2.97
C MET A 399 7.70 -0.82 4.38
N LEU A 400 7.84 -1.69 5.38
CA LEU A 400 8.18 -1.24 6.72
C LEU A 400 9.61 -0.72 6.73
N THR A 401 9.75 0.59 6.95
CA THR A 401 11.04 1.24 7.13
C THR A 401 11.12 1.82 8.53
N ASP A 402 12.27 1.72 9.17
CA ASP A 402 12.60 2.52 10.34
C ASP A 402 13.30 3.82 9.93
N ALA A 403 13.39 4.77 10.85
CA ALA A 403 14.03 6.07 10.58
C ALA A 403 15.54 5.96 10.28
N GLU A 404 16.17 4.84 10.63
CA GLU A 404 17.61 4.59 10.50
C GLU A 404 17.93 3.82 9.21
N ASN A 405 16.91 3.19 8.59
CA ASN A 405 17.06 2.36 7.40
C ASN A 405 16.22 2.93 6.25
N PRO A 406 16.71 3.99 5.56
CA PRO A 406 15.99 4.53 4.42
C PRO A 406 15.82 3.43 3.37
N ALA A 407 14.65 3.37 2.78
CA ALA A 407 14.18 2.35 1.84
C ALA A 407 15.27 1.96 0.80
N THR A 408 16.03 0.93 1.11
CA THR A 408 16.86 0.28 0.10
C THR A 408 15.91 -0.44 -0.86
N PRO A 409 16.05 -0.25 -2.20
CA PRO A 409 15.19 -0.92 -3.15
C PRO A 409 15.20 -2.44 -2.94
N ASP A 410 14.03 -3.02 -2.66
CA ASP A 410 13.89 -4.46 -2.48
C ASP A 410 14.01 -5.17 -3.83
N SER A 411 15.14 -5.86 -4.02
CA SER A 411 15.43 -6.54 -5.29
C SER A 411 14.46 -7.70 -5.58
N VAL A 412 13.83 -8.28 -4.57
CA VAL A 412 12.84 -9.38 -4.72
C VAL A 412 11.60 -8.87 -5.43
N ILE A 413 11.01 -7.80 -4.87
CA ILE A 413 9.80 -7.19 -5.44
C ILE A 413 10.10 -6.50 -6.77
N ARG A 414 11.26 -5.83 -6.88
CA ARG A 414 11.68 -5.21 -8.14
C ARG A 414 11.73 -6.20 -9.29
N ASP A 415 12.29 -7.38 -9.06
CA ASP A 415 12.37 -8.42 -10.09
C ASP A 415 10.99 -9.02 -10.39
N ALA A 416 10.11 -9.16 -9.38
CA ALA A 416 8.74 -9.61 -9.59
C ALA A 416 7.91 -8.62 -10.42
N ILE A 417 8.04 -7.30 -10.16
CA ILE A 417 7.38 -6.25 -10.97
C ILE A 417 7.94 -6.26 -12.40
N ALA A 418 9.26 -6.38 -12.57
CA ALA A 418 9.87 -6.48 -13.90
C ALA A 418 9.35 -7.68 -14.69
N ALA A 419 9.20 -8.84 -14.04
CA ALA A 419 8.62 -10.04 -14.65
C ALA A 419 7.15 -9.83 -15.03
N ALA A 420 6.36 -9.19 -14.19
CA ALA A 420 4.96 -8.84 -14.48
C ALA A 420 4.87 -7.92 -15.71
N ARG A 421 5.69 -6.86 -15.76
CA ARG A 421 5.77 -5.96 -16.94
C ARG A 421 6.14 -6.72 -18.21
N SER A 422 7.14 -7.58 -18.15
CA SER A 422 7.57 -8.42 -19.28
C SER A 422 6.49 -9.41 -19.73
N ALA A 423 5.55 -9.76 -18.86
CA ALA A 423 4.37 -10.59 -19.15
C ALA A 423 3.13 -9.76 -19.54
N GLY A 424 3.28 -8.47 -19.82
CA GLY A 424 2.19 -7.60 -20.30
C GLY A 424 1.20 -7.17 -19.21
N VAL A 425 1.62 -7.17 -17.93
CA VAL A 425 0.81 -6.80 -16.76
C VAL A 425 1.27 -5.46 -16.22
N LEU A 426 0.35 -4.53 -15.95
CA LEU A 426 0.66 -3.27 -15.30
C LEU A 426 0.46 -3.37 -13.79
N VAL A 427 1.48 -2.99 -13.02
CA VAL A 427 1.45 -2.98 -11.55
C VAL A 427 1.24 -1.55 -11.04
N ILE A 428 0.20 -1.34 -10.23
CA ILE A 428 -0.19 -0.04 -9.68
C ILE A 428 -0.04 -0.11 -8.16
N VAL A 429 0.67 0.87 -7.56
CA VAL A 429 1.17 0.77 -6.19
C VAL A 429 0.90 2.05 -5.40
N ALA A 430 0.52 1.91 -4.14
CA ALA A 430 0.32 3.01 -3.20
C ALA A 430 1.67 3.68 -2.82
N ALA A 431 1.73 5.03 -2.87
CA ALA A 431 2.96 5.78 -2.63
C ALA A 431 3.48 5.73 -1.18
N GLY A 432 2.62 5.38 -0.22
CA GLY A 432 2.93 5.36 1.21
C GLY A 432 2.38 6.56 1.97
N ASN A 433 2.42 6.49 3.32
CA ASN A 433 1.70 7.42 4.20
C ASN A 433 2.58 7.91 5.37
N GLN A 434 3.77 8.45 5.05
CA GLN A 434 4.73 8.97 6.02
C GLN A 434 4.79 10.51 5.98
N ASP A 435 3.63 11.19 6.01
CA ASP A 435 3.49 12.63 6.20
C ASP A 435 4.40 13.48 5.29
N ARG A 436 4.24 13.37 3.97
CA ARG A 436 5.10 14.01 2.95
C ARG A 436 6.49 13.41 2.83
N GLY A 437 6.71 12.21 3.37
CA GLY A 437 7.94 11.46 3.17
C GLY A 437 8.19 11.11 1.70
N PRO A 438 9.37 10.55 1.39
CA PRO A 438 9.67 10.05 0.05
C PRO A 438 8.73 8.89 -0.32
N VAL A 439 8.51 8.68 -1.62
CA VAL A 439 7.70 7.56 -2.12
C VAL A 439 8.28 6.24 -1.59
N SER A 440 7.44 5.45 -0.94
CA SER A 440 7.83 4.15 -0.38
C SER A 440 8.05 3.10 -1.46
N PHE A 441 8.89 2.11 -1.16
CA PHE A 441 8.93 0.91 -2.00
C PHE A 441 7.68 0.03 -1.71
N PRO A 442 7.05 -0.63 -2.73
CA PRO A 442 7.53 -0.78 -4.10
C PRO A 442 7.10 0.33 -5.08
N ALA A 443 6.33 1.33 -4.67
CA ALA A 443 5.91 2.42 -5.57
C ALA A 443 7.08 3.24 -6.13
N ALA A 444 8.21 3.33 -5.41
CA ALA A 444 9.41 4.02 -5.89
C ALA A 444 10.15 3.30 -7.04
N ASP A 445 9.73 2.10 -7.44
CA ASP A 445 10.29 1.40 -8.61
C ASP A 445 9.68 1.96 -9.91
N GLU A 446 10.52 2.41 -10.83
CA GLU A 446 10.13 3.01 -12.13
C GLU A 446 9.27 2.10 -13.04
N ARG A 447 9.19 0.81 -12.72
CA ARG A 447 8.37 -0.18 -13.44
C ARG A 447 6.96 -0.30 -12.89
N SER A 448 6.67 0.26 -11.74
CA SER A 448 5.33 0.37 -11.19
C SER A 448 4.70 1.73 -11.51
N VAL A 449 3.40 1.86 -11.29
CA VAL A 449 2.70 3.15 -11.33
C VAL A 449 2.46 3.59 -9.90
N ALA A 450 3.17 4.62 -9.47
CA ALA A 450 3.10 5.16 -8.11
C ALA A 450 1.92 6.13 -7.94
N VAL A 451 1.08 5.91 -6.93
CA VAL A 451 -0.16 6.66 -6.71
C VAL A 451 -0.15 7.40 -5.39
N SER A 452 -0.21 8.74 -5.43
CA SER A 452 -0.41 9.62 -4.27
C SER A 452 -1.89 9.77 -3.90
N ALA A 453 -2.18 10.25 -2.69
CA ALA A 453 -3.55 10.41 -2.20
C ALA A 453 -4.07 11.85 -2.32
N LEU A 454 -5.16 11.99 -3.08
CA LEU A 454 -5.94 13.21 -3.26
C LEU A 454 -7.14 13.20 -2.30
N GLY A 455 -7.46 14.36 -1.72
CA GLY A 455 -8.69 14.60 -0.98
C GLY A 455 -9.48 15.78 -1.55
N ARG A 456 -10.77 15.87 -1.18
CA ARG A 456 -11.64 16.97 -1.54
C ARG A 456 -12.51 17.39 -0.36
N LYS A 457 -12.51 18.68 -0.03
CA LYS A 457 -13.40 19.25 0.99
C LYS A 457 -14.86 19.09 0.56
N GLY A 458 -15.70 18.61 1.47
CA GLY A 458 -17.13 18.37 1.24
C GLY A 458 -17.47 16.95 0.77
N THR A 459 -16.50 16.04 0.61
CA THR A 459 -16.73 14.61 0.32
C THR A 459 -16.73 13.73 1.57
N PHE A 460 -16.58 14.32 2.73
CA PHE A 460 -16.68 13.68 4.04
C PHE A 460 -17.29 14.67 5.06
N PRO A 461 -17.92 14.21 6.14
CA PRO A 461 -18.52 15.08 7.15
C PRO A 461 -17.48 15.87 7.95
N THR A 462 -17.86 17.01 8.46
CA THR A 462 -17.06 17.76 9.45
C THR A 462 -17.03 17.04 10.80
N GLY A 463 -15.95 17.21 11.57
CA GLY A 463 -15.80 16.59 12.89
C GLY A 463 -15.41 15.13 12.85
N THR A 464 -14.91 14.64 11.72
CA THR A 464 -14.34 13.31 11.54
C THR A 464 -12.81 13.38 11.47
N SER A 465 -12.11 12.25 11.57
CA SER A 465 -10.64 12.19 11.51
C SER A 465 -10.09 12.73 10.20
N GLU A 466 -10.82 12.56 9.10
CA GLU A 466 -10.47 13.02 7.74
C GLU A 466 -10.25 14.54 7.67
N SER A 467 -10.81 15.28 8.63
CA SER A 467 -10.55 16.73 8.77
C SER A 467 -9.08 17.04 9.12
N GLY A 468 -8.36 16.07 9.69
CA GLY A 468 -6.93 16.16 9.98
C GLY A 468 -6.04 16.01 8.73
N ASP A 469 -6.57 15.39 7.67
CA ASP A 469 -5.83 15.11 6.44
C ASP A 469 -5.84 16.28 5.45
N VAL A 470 -6.63 17.33 5.76
CA VAL A 470 -6.74 18.52 4.93
C VAL A 470 -5.54 19.43 5.11
N ALA A 471 -4.62 19.39 4.17
CA ALA A 471 -3.40 20.21 4.16
C ALA A 471 -3.10 20.76 2.75
N GLY A 472 -2.32 21.84 2.66
CA GLY A 472 -1.78 22.29 1.38
C GLY A 472 -0.72 21.30 0.83
N PRO A 473 -0.43 21.36 -0.49
CA PRO A 473 -0.96 22.33 -1.44
C PRO A 473 -2.42 22.07 -1.81
N PHE A 474 -3.07 23.13 -2.31
CA PHE A 474 -4.43 23.07 -2.85
C PHE A 474 -4.36 23.22 -4.39
N GLY A 475 -5.18 22.46 -5.10
CA GLY A 475 -5.26 22.48 -6.55
C GLY A 475 -5.84 23.77 -7.14
N LYS A 476 -6.10 23.78 -8.45
CA LYS A 476 -6.84 24.86 -9.14
C LYS A 476 -8.19 25.08 -8.48
N ASP A 477 -8.96 24.03 -8.25
CA ASP A 477 -10.10 24.06 -7.33
C ASP A 477 -9.58 23.94 -5.88
N LYS A 478 -9.78 24.99 -5.07
CA LYS A 478 -9.31 25.08 -3.68
C LYS A 478 -9.99 24.10 -2.71
N LYS A 479 -10.96 23.32 -3.19
CA LYS A 479 -11.51 22.19 -2.45
C LYS A 479 -10.62 20.97 -2.54
N ASN A 480 -9.83 20.82 -3.62
CA ASN A 480 -8.91 19.71 -3.83
C ASN A 480 -7.59 19.95 -3.07
N PHE A 481 -7.09 18.93 -2.41
CA PHE A 481 -5.82 18.96 -1.66
C PHE A 481 -5.14 17.58 -1.77
N ILE A 482 -3.82 17.58 -1.70
CA ILE A 482 -3.08 16.32 -1.49
C ILE A 482 -3.13 16.00 0.00
N ALA A 483 -3.53 14.78 0.36
CA ALA A 483 -3.70 14.37 1.75
C ALA A 483 -2.42 14.58 2.59
N ALA A 484 -2.53 15.05 3.83
CA ALA A 484 -1.38 15.34 4.68
C ALA A 484 -0.44 14.13 4.83
N PHE A 485 -1.00 12.95 4.97
CA PHE A 485 -0.25 11.69 5.13
C PHE A 485 0.46 11.22 3.86
N SER A 486 0.01 11.63 2.65
CA SER A 486 0.52 11.07 1.40
C SER A 486 2.01 11.34 1.21
N ASN A 487 2.77 10.31 0.90
CA ASN A 487 4.13 10.47 0.40
C ASN A 487 4.15 11.20 -0.94
N ILE A 488 5.24 11.86 -1.24
CA ILE A 488 5.43 12.74 -2.39
C ILE A 488 6.83 12.57 -2.98
N GLY A 489 7.03 13.04 -4.21
CA GLY A 489 8.35 13.05 -4.85
C GLY A 489 8.27 12.79 -6.34
N ARG A 490 9.43 12.74 -6.98
CA ARG A 490 9.56 12.57 -8.44
C ARG A 490 9.07 11.22 -8.95
N ALA A 491 8.98 10.24 -8.06
CA ALA A 491 8.49 8.91 -8.41
C ALA A 491 6.95 8.83 -8.43
N ILE A 492 6.21 9.89 -8.11
CA ILE A 492 4.76 9.91 -8.26
C ILE A 492 4.40 9.98 -9.73
N ASP A 493 3.65 8.99 -10.22
CA ASP A 493 3.14 8.96 -11.58
C ASP A 493 1.74 9.55 -11.68
N LEU A 494 0.87 9.24 -10.72
CA LEU A 494 -0.54 9.63 -10.71
C LEU A 494 -1.02 9.98 -9.29
N THR A 495 -2.18 10.64 -9.22
CA THR A 495 -2.90 10.83 -7.96
C THR A 495 -4.30 10.22 -8.05
N GLY A 496 -4.84 9.78 -6.90
CA GLY A 496 -6.18 9.20 -6.80
C GLY A 496 -6.90 9.64 -5.53
N PRO A 497 -8.25 9.58 -5.48
CA PRO A 497 -9.00 9.88 -4.27
C PRO A 497 -8.67 8.88 -3.17
N GLY A 498 -8.16 9.39 -2.02
CA GLY A 498 -7.67 8.57 -0.92
C GLY A 498 -8.07 9.06 0.48
N VAL A 499 -9.00 10.03 0.60
CA VAL A 499 -9.41 10.59 1.90
C VAL A 499 -10.91 10.38 2.12
N GLY A 500 -11.27 9.70 3.20
CA GLY A 500 -12.65 9.44 3.59
C GLY A 500 -13.42 8.61 2.57
N ILE A 501 -12.82 7.54 2.11
CA ILE A 501 -13.37 6.69 1.06
C ILE A 501 -14.28 5.62 1.67
N ILE A 502 -15.52 5.58 1.22
CA ILE A 502 -16.52 4.58 1.61
C ILE A 502 -16.36 3.37 0.68
N SER A 503 -16.15 2.18 1.25
CA SER A 503 -16.08 0.94 0.47
C SER A 503 -16.54 -0.28 1.28
N THR A 504 -16.54 -1.44 0.64
CA THR A 504 -16.96 -2.72 1.23
C THR A 504 -16.01 -3.15 2.35
N VAL A 505 -16.58 -3.65 3.44
CA VAL A 505 -15.87 -4.39 4.49
C VAL A 505 -16.74 -5.59 4.89
N PRO A 506 -16.22 -6.64 5.52
CA PRO A 506 -17.05 -7.74 5.96
C PRO A 506 -18.28 -7.28 6.74
N GLY A 507 -19.46 -7.73 6.29
CA GLY A 507 -20.74 -7.35 6.89
C GLY A 507 -21.29 -5.99 6.50
N GLY A 508 -20.68 -5.24 5.57
CA GLY A 508 -21.23 -3.95 5.12
C GLY A 508 -20.22 -3.00 4.48
N TYR A 509 -20.17 -1.77 4.98
CA TYR A 509 -19.32 -0.70 4.46
C TYR A 509 -18.56 -0.01 5.58
N GLY A 510 -17.31 0.38 5.28
CA GLY A 510 -16.44 1.15 6.15
C GLY A 510 -15.89 2.40 5.48
N VAL A 511 -15.18 3.22 6.25
CA VAL A 511 -14.47 4.40 5.76
C VAL A 511 -13.00 4.26 6.09
N GLU A 512 -12.16 4.43 5.06
CA GLU A 512 -10.72 4.45 5.24
C GLU A 512 -10.09 5.63 4.50
N SER A 513 -8.89 6.02 4.94
CA SER A 513 -8.04 7.01 4.30
C SER A 513 -6.63 6.44 4.14
N GLY A 514 -5.99 6.74 3.02
CA GLY A 514 -4.64 6.26 2.70
C GLY A 514 -4.35 6.31 1.21
N THR A 515 -3.07 6.20 0.86
CA THR A 515 -2.67 5.92 -0.52
C THR A 515 -3.15 4.53 -0.97
N SER A 516 -3.45 3.64 0.00
CA SER A 516 -4.14 2.36 -0.22
C SER A 516 -5.55 2.48 -0.82
N MET A 517 -6.24 3.62 -0.66
CA MET A 517 -7.56 3.88 -1.27
C MET A 517 -7.40 4.61 -2.61
N ALA A 518 -6.36 5.41 -2.75
CA ALA A 518 -6.01 6.08 -3.99
C ALA A 518 -5.54 5.10 -5.09
N CYS A 519 -4.73 4.12 -4.71
CA CYS A 519 -4.20 3.09 -5.60
C CYS A 519 -5.33 2.28 -6.29
N PRO A 520 -6.29 1.68 -5.57
CA PRO A 520 -7.40 0.97 -6.20
C PRO A 520 -8.33 1.90 -7.01
N ALA A 521 -8.44 3.17 -6.66
CA ALA A 521 -9.17 4.12 -7.50
C ALA A 521 -8.50 4.28 -8.88
N VAL A 522 -7.17 4.45 -8.91
CA VAL A 522 -6.40 4.49 -10.17
C VAL A 522 -6.45 3.16 -10.89
N THR A 523 -6.37 2.03 -10.18
CA THR A 523 -6.54 0.68 -10.77
C THR A 523 -7.91 0.51 -11.42
N GLY A 524 -8.98 1.00 -10.78
CA GLY A 524 -10.33 1.02 -11.33
C GLY A 524 -10.43 1.88 -12.60
N PHE A 525 -9.81 3.06 -12.63
CA PHE A 525 -9.73 3.90 -13.84
C PHE A 525 -8.95 3.18 -14.95
N ALA A 526 -7.80 2.58 -14.63
CA ALA A 526 -7.02 1.80 -15.60
C ALA A 526 -7.85 0.64 -16.20
N ALA A 527 -8.60 -0.07 -15.37
CA ALA A 527 -9.48 -1.15 -15.79
C ALA A 527 -10.62 -0.64 -16.69
N ARG A 528 -11.27 0.48 -16.33
CA ARG A 528 -12.31 1.12 -17.13
C ARG A 528 -11.79 1.55 -18.51
N ILE A 529 -10.61 2.15 -18.56
CA ILE A 529 -9.95 2.57 -19.80
C ILE A 529 -9.59 1.35 -20.65
N LEU A 530 -8.92 0.36 -20.08
CA LEU A 530 -8.50 -0.85 -20.76
C LEU A 530 -9.71 -1.65 -21.30
N GLY A 531 -10.82 -1.68 -20.54
CA GLY A 531 -12.07 -2.30 -20.99
C GLY A 531 -12.60 -1.74 -22.30
N ARG A 532 -12.37 -0.45 -22.57
CA ARG A 532 -12.76 0.27 -23.77
C ARG A 532 -11.74 0.17 -24.92
N LEU A 533 -10.59 -0.48 -24.69
CA LEU A 533 -9.48 -0.60 -25.63
C LEU A 533 -9.19 -2.08 -25.98
N PRO A 534 -10.10 -2.73 -26.75
CA PRO A 534 -9.97 -4.15 -27.08
C PRO A 534 -8.68 -4.48 -27.84
N ASP A 535 -8.14 -3.52 -28.61
CA ASP A 535 -6.91 -3.72 -29.37
C ASP A 535 -5.70 -3.88 -28.45
N ILE A 536 -5.61 -3.10 -27.35
CA ILE A 536 -4.55 -3.26 -26.36
C ILE A 536 -4.76 -4.57 -25.56
N ARG A 537 -6.01 -4.89 -25.17
CA ARG A 537 -6.31 -6.13 -24.45
C ARG A 537 -5.90 -7.40 -25.19
N LYS A 538 -6.05 -7.40 -26.53
CA LYS A 538 -5.76 -8.55 -27.41
C LYS A 538 -4.30 -8.63 -27.85
N GLN A 539 -3.45 -7.65 -27.52
CA GLN A 539 -2.01 -7.73 -27.81
C GLN A 539 -1.37 -8.94 -27.15
N ALA A 540 -0.27 -9.41 -27.72
CA ALA A 540 0.56 -10.43 -27.09
C ALA A 540 0.98 -9.99 -25.69
N ARG A 541 1.00 -10.92 -24.75
CA ARG A 541 1.38 -10.63 -23.36
C ARG A 541 2.91 -10.50 -23.27
N ASN A 542 3.37 -9.28 -23.46
CA ASN A 542 4.76 -8.87 -23.44
C ASN A 542 4.89 -7.45 -22.88
N GLN A 543 6.10 -6.92 -22.80
CA GLN A 543 6.35 -5.60 -22.22
C GLN A 543 5.64 -4.48 -23.01
N GLU A 544 5.60 -4.55 -24.36
CA GLU A 544 4.96 -3.55 -25.19
C GLU A 544 3.46 -3.40 -24.84
N ARG A 545 2.79 -4.51 -24.51
CA ARG A 545 1.41 -4.46 -24.03
C ARG A 545 1.28 -3.73 -22.70
N SER A 546 2.15 -4.00 -21.73
CA SER A 546 2.14 -3.31 -20.44
C SER A 546 2.42 -1.81 -20.61
N ASP A 547 3.35 -1.46 -21.50
CA ASP A 547 3.66 -0.07 -21.83
C ASP A 547 2.47 0.63 -22.51
N ALA A 548 1.76 -0.05 -23.41
CA ALA A 548 0.55 0.48 -24.05
C ALA A 548 -0.57 0.74 -23.03
N ILE A 549 -0.75 -0.14 -22.04
CA ILE A 549 -1.72 0.07 -20.94
C ILE A 549 -1.33 1.30 -20.13
N ALA A 550 -0.05 1.45 -19.75
CA ALA A 550 0.44 2.60 -18.99
C ALA A 550 0.26 3.91 -19.80
N GLN A 551 0.60 3.91 -21.09
CA GLN A 551 0.42 5.08 -21.97
C GLN A 551 -1.05 5.49 -22.09
N ALA A 552 -1.97 4.53 -22.26
CA ALA A 552 -3.40 4.80 -22.32
C ALA A 552 -3.91 5.42 -20.99
N LEU A 553 -3.42 4.92 -19.87
CA LEU A 553 -3.73 5.47 -18.55
C LEU A 553 -3.20 6.91 -18.39
N PHE A 554 -1.95 7.17 -18.74
CA PHE A 554 -1.34 8.51 -18.64
C PHE A 554 -1.96 9.51 -19.64
N ALA A 555 -2.45 9.05 -20.80
CA ALA A 555 -3.14 9.90 -21.75
C ALA A 555 -4.57 10.30 -21.30
N SER A 556 -5.13 9.64 -20.30
CA SER A 556 -6.50 9.87 -19.80
C SER A 556 -6.60 10.85 -18.63
N VAL A 557 -5.50 11.45 -18.21
CA VAL A 557 -5.43 12.26 -16.99
C VAL A 557 -5.95 13.67 -17.19
N ARG A 558 -6.46 14.25 -16.11
CA ARG A 558 -6.71 15.69 -15.95
C ARG A 558 -5.76 16.27 -14.93
N ASP A 559 -5.17 17.40 -15.26
CA ASP A 559 -4.31 18.23 -14.40
C ASP A 559 -5.18 18.96 -13.37
N LEU A 560 -4.94 18.71 -12.09
CA LEU A 560 -5.63 19.37 -10.97
C LEU A 560 -4.91 20.62 -10.49
N GLY A 561 -3.70 20.90 -11.02
CA GLY A 561 -2.90 22.08 -10.74
C GLY A 561 -2.02 21.98 -9.53
N PHE A 562 -1.64 20.77 -9.16
CA PHE A 562 -0.54 20.54 -8.24
C PHE A 562 0.78 20.46 -9.02
N LYS A 563 1.90 20.52 -8.30
CA LYS A 563 3.19 20.24 -8.92
C LYS A 563 3.37 18.73 -9.15
N PRO A 564 4.20 18.32 -10.14
CA PRO A 564 4.39 16.90 -10.46
C PRO A 564 4.81 16.01 -9.27
N GLU A 565 5.55 16.54 -8.31
CA GLU A 565 5.91 15.78 -7.11
C GLU A 565 4.73 15.39 -6.23
N PHE A 566 3.54 15.96 -6.46
CA PHE A 566 2.30 15.69 -5.72
C PHE A 566 1.29 14.86 -6.53
N GLU A 567 1.09 15.19 -7.81
CA GLU A 567 0.06 14.54 -8.62
C GLU A 567 0.60 13.74 -9.82
N GLY A 568 1.92 13.73 -10.06
CA GLY A 568 2.53 13.12 -11.23
C GLY A 568 1.97 13.74 -12.52
N HIS A 569 1.44 12.90 -13.42
CA HIS A 569 0.72 13.32 -14.61
C HIS A 569 -0.68 13.87 -14.32
N GLY A 570 -1.25 13.61 -13.13
CA GLY A 570 -2.58 14.05 -12.73
C GLY A 570 -3.51 12.91 -12.27
N LEU A 571 -4.82 13.17 -12.31
CA LEU A 571 -5.87 12.22 -11.95
C LEU A 571 -6.46 11.56 -13.20
N PRO A 572 -6.47 10.23 -13.34
CA PRO A 572 -7.19 9.55 -14.43
C PRO A 572 -8.69 9.81 -14.40
N SER A 573 -9.36 9.79 -15.58
CA SER A 573 -10.79 10.12 -15.70
C SER A 573 -11.53 9.25 -16.73
#